data_ecf7abb99b6fb77fbcfd5637387fb6fc
#
_entry.id   ecf7abb99b6fb77fbcfd5637387fb6fc
#
_cell.length_a   1.000
_cell.length_b   1.000
_cell.length_c   1.000
_cell.angle_alpha   90.00
_cell.angle_beta   90.00
_cell.angle_gamma   90.00
#
_symmetry.space_group_name_H-M   'P 1'
#
loop_
_entity.id
_entity.type
_entity.pdbx_description
1 polymer ?
#
loop_
_entity_poly.entity_id
_entity_poly.type
_entity_poly.pdbx_seq_one_letter_code
_entity_poly.pdbx_strand_id
1 'polypeptide(L)'
;MLDLYEGRWEDEALGEGEYVISADEKTSIQARCRRHASLPAGERGPMRVEHEYERKGALAYLAAWDVHWAKLFGRCEPKNGIEPFGRLVGEVMKEEPYASAERVFWIVDNGSSHRGEACVKRLEGEWPNLRLIHLPTHASWLKARSRSTSRWCSGRS
;
A
#
# COMPACT_ATOMS: atom_id res chain seq x y z
N MET A 1 4.85 15.58 9.49
CA MET A 1 4.69 14.33 8.71
C MET A 1 5.84 13.34 8.95
N LEU A 2 7.12 13.71 8.85
CA LEU A 2 8.23 12.83 9.29
C LEU A 2 8.07 12.45 10.75
N ASP A 3 7.58 13.36 11.55
CA ASP A 3 7.25 13.17 12.97
C ASP A 3 6.26 12.02 13.18
N LEU A 4 5.26 11.84 12.28
CA LEU A 4 4.33 10.70 12.35
C LEU A 4 5.04 9.35 12.23
N TYR A 5 6.08 9.25 11.37
CA TYR A 5 6.90 8.04 11.29
C TYR A 5 7.77 7.81 12.53
N GLU A 6 8.05 8.88 13.28
CA GLU A 6 8.75 8.86 14.56
C GLU A 6 7.79 8.72 15.76
N GLY A 7 6.48 8.58 15.49
CA GLY A 7 5.46 8.44 16.53
C GLY A 7 5.13 9.76 17.22
N ARG A 8 5.12 10.88 16.47
CA ARG A 8 4.80 12.21 17.00
C ARG A 8 3.84 12.96 16.08
N TRP A 9 2.98 13.77 16.68
CA TRP A 9 2.09 14.70 15.98
C TRP A 9 2.08 16.03 16.72
N GLU A 10 2.28 17.14 16.01
CA GLU A 10 2.29 18.51 16.57
C GLU A 10 3.20 18.64 17.83
N ASP A 11 4.40 18.04 17.74
CA ASP A 11 5.42 17.96 18.79
C ASP A 11 5.07 17.09 20.00
N GLU A 12 3.91 16.45 20.04
CA GLU A 12 3.51 15.49 21.05
C GLU A 12 3.71 14.04 20.60
N ALA A 13 4.01 13.13 21.53
CA ALA A 13 4.09 11.71 21.24
C ALA A 13 2.68 11.16 20.96
N LEU A 14 2.56 10.26 19.98
CA LEU A 14 1.29 9.59 19.68
C LEU A 14 0.82 8.77 20.88
N GLY A 15 -0.47 8.86 21.19
CA GLY A 15 -1.13 8.08 22.23
C GLY A 15 -1.33 6.61 21.84
N GLU A 16 -1.67 5.77 22.81
CA GLU A 16 -1.93 4.33 22.59
C GLU A 16 -3.12 4.07 21.63
N GLY A 17 -4.06 5.03 21.52
CA GLY A 17 -5.20 4.98 20.60
C GLY A 17 -4.96 5.60 19.24
N GLU A 18 -3.73 5.98 18.89
CA GLU A 18 -3.39 6.64 17.63
C GLU A 18 -2.51 5.77 16.74
N TYR A 19 -2.90 5.66 15.48
CA TYR A 19 -2.24 4.77 14.50
C TYR A 19 -1.82 5.53 13.27
N VAL A 20 -0.76 5.07 12.61
CA VAL A 20 -0.22 5.68 11.39
C VAL A 20 -0.19 4.64 10.28
N ILE A 21 -0.99 4.88 9.26
CA ILE A 21 -1.09 4.04 8.06
C ILE A 21 -0.44 4.78 6.89
N SER A 22 0.51 4.14 6.23
CA SER A 22 1.07 4.63 4.96
C SER A 22 0.46 3.84 3.81
N ALA A 23 -0.24 4.52 2.91
CA ALA A 23 -0.87 3.87 1.76
C ALA A 23 -0.10 4.14 0.46
N ASP A 24 -0.04 3.13 -0.41
CA ASP A 24 0.59 3.19 -1.71
C ASP A 24 -0.13 2.33 -2.75
N GLU A 25 0.11 2.64 -4.02
CA GLU A 25 -0.53 1.96 -5.14
C GLU A 25 0.50 1.49 -6.16
N LYS A 26 0.42 0.22 -6.52
CA LYS A 26 1.15 -0.33 -7.66
C LYS A 26 0.17 -0.56 -8.80
N THR A 27 0.17 0.34 -9.76
CA THR A 27 -0.68 0.25 -10.95
C THR A 27 -0.04 -0.61 -12.04
N SER A 28 -0.86 -1.04 -13.00
CA SER A 28 -0.39 -1.73 -14.23
C SER A 28 0.39 -3.02 -13.98
N ILE A 29 0.03 -3.78 -12.95
CA ILE A 29 0.55 -5.14 -12.77
C ILE A 29 -0.04 -6.00 -13.88
N GLN A 30 0.79 -6.35 -14.87
CA GLN A 30 0.34 -7.10 -16.02
C GLN A 30 0.25 -8.60 -15.72
N ALA A 31 -0.93 -9.17 -15.90
CA ALA A 31 -1.10 -10.61 -15.99
C ALA A 31 -0.54 -11.10 -17.33
N ARG A 32 0.56 -11.83 -17.30
CA ARG A 32 1.19 -12.42 -18.48
C ARG A 32 1.08 -13.93 -18.43
N CYS A 33 0.57 -14.53 -19.50
CA CYS A 33 0.54 -15.97 -19.68
C CYS A 33 1.49 -16.34 -20.82
N ARG A 34 2.31 -17.38 -20.66
CA ARG A 34 3.13 -17.88 -21.76
C ARG A 34 2.23 -18.47 -22.83
N ARG A 35 2.54 -18.22 -24.10
CA ARG A 35 1.74 -18.74 -25.22
C ARG A 35 1.84 -20.26 -25.32
N HIS A 36 3.03 -20.79 -25.03
CA HIS A 36 3.28 -22.23 -25.06
C HIS A 36 3.94 -22.68 -23.74
N ALA A 37 3.81 -23.95 -23.42
CA ALA A 37 4.46 -24.54 -22.26
C ALA A 37 5.98 -24.55 -22.43
N SER A 38 6.72 -24.30 -21.35
CA SER A 38 8.15 -24.51 -21.32
C SER A 38 8.47 -26.02 -21.42
N LEU A 39 9.44 -26.38 -22.23
CA LEU A 39 9.91 -27.75 -22.34
C LEU A 39 11.05 -27.96 -21.34
N PRO A 40 10.97 -28.99 -20.46
CA PRO A 40 12.05 -29.31 -19.53
C PRO A 40 13.30 -29.74 -20.27
N ALA A 41 14.45 -29.65 -19.63
CA ALA A 41 15.68 -30.24 -20.13
C ALA A 41 15.53 -31.77 -20.16
N GLY A 42 16.05 -32.43 -21.22
CA GLY A 42 16.02 -33.87 -21.39
C GLY A 42 17.20 -34.34 -22.22
N GLU A 43 17.26 -35.65 -22.47
CA GLU A 43 18.34 -36.26 -23.24
C GLU A 43 18.53 -35.66 -24.65
N ARG A 44 17.48 -35.09 -25.22
CA ARG A 44 17.48 -34.48 -26.56
C ARG A 44 17.80 -33.00 -26.60
N GLY A 45 18.16 -32.36 -25.49
CA GLY A 45 18.58 -30.98 -25.50
C GLY A 45 18.28 -30.19 -24.19
N PRO A 46 18.75 -28.94 -24.16
CA PRO A 46 18.58 -28.08 -23.01
C PRO A 46 17.11 -27.66 -22.83
N MET A 47 16.78 -27.16 -21.63
CA MET A 47 15.48 -26.54 -21.34
C MET A 47 15.16 -25.42 -22.33
N ARG A 48 13.98 -25.47 -22.91
CA ARG A 48 13.46 -24.40 -23.78
C ARG A 48 12.37 -23.64 -23.07
N VAL A 49 12.62 -22.37 -22.81
CA VAL A 49 11.68 -21.48 -22.15
C VAL A 49 10.99 -20.61 -23.19
N GLU A 50 9.66 -20.60 -23.17
CA GLU A 50 8.87 -19.70 -24.00
C GLU A 50 9.11 -18.24 -23.58
N HIS A 51 9.44 -17.37 -24.54
CA HIS A 51 9.67 -15.96 -24.34
C HIS A 51 8.50 -15.09 -24.80
N GLU A 52 7.55 -15.68 -25.54
CA GLU A 52 6.35 -14.97 -25.95
C GLU A 52 5.26 -15.04 -24.88
N TYR A 53 4.67 -13.90 -24.60
CA TYR A 53 3.63 -13.77 -23.59
C TYR A 53 2.37 -13.13 -24.18
N GLU A 54 1.24 -13.69 -23.82
CA GLU A 54 -0.06 -13.07 -24.03
C GLU A 54 -0.43 -12.25 -22.80
N ARG A 55 -0.94 -11.04 -23.03
CA ARG A 55 -1.42 -10.18 -21.95
C ARG A 55 -2.87 -10.53 -21.65
N LYS A 56 -3.14 -10.91 -20.38
CA LYS A 56 -4.50 -11.26 -19.89
C LYS A 56 -5.12 -10.13 -19.06
N GLY A 57 -4.65 -8.90 -19.24
CA GLY A 57 -5.13 -7.71 -18.53
C GLY A 57 -4.09 -7.12 -17.59
N ALA A 58 -4.51 -6.14 -16.83
CA ALA A 58 -3.70 -5.49 -15.80
C ALA A 58 -4.54 -5.29 -14.54
N LEU A 59 -3.88 -5.38 -13.39
CA LEU A 59 -4.46 -5.12 -12.08
C LEU A 59 -3.74 -3.95 -11.41
N ALA A 60 -4.42 -3.28 -10.51
CA ALA A 60 -3.85 -2.37 -9.54
C ALA A 60 -3.80 -3.06 -8.18
N TYR A 61 -2.67 -2.97 -7.50
CA TYR A 61 -2.52 -3.41 -6.12
C TYR A 61 -2.44 -2.18 -5.22
N LEU A 62 -3.38 -2.07 -4.30
CA LEU A 62 -3.42 -1.03 -3.28
C LEU A 62 -2.94 -1.65 -1.99
N ALA A 63 -2.05 -0.96 -1.29
CA ALA A 63 -1.50 -1.41 -0.03
C ALA A 63 -1.63 -0.33 1.04
N ALA A 64 -1.90 -0.74 2.26
CA ALA A 64 -1.90 0.08 3.45
C ALA A 64 -1.01 -0.58 4.51
N TRP A 65 -0.02 0.14 4.98
CA TRP A 65 1.00 -0.33 5.91
C TRP A 65 0.87 0.41 7.23
N ASP A 66 0.60 -0.32 8.32
CA ASP A 66 0.75 0.24 9.66
C ASP A 66 2.24 0.37 10.00
N VAL A 67 2.66 1.60 10.18
CA VAL A 67 4.09 1.95 10.30
C VAL A 67 4.70 1.42 11.60
N HIS A 68 3.94 1.43 12.69
CA HIS A 68 4.44 1.10 14.02
C HIS A 68 4.23 -0.37 14.37
N TRP A 69 3.13 -0.95 13.92
CA TRP A 69 2.78 -2.35 14.20
C TRP A 69 3.22 -3.32 13.11
N ALA A 70 3.78 -2.79 12.01
CA ALA A 70 4.25 -3.57 10.88
C ALA A 70 3.18 -4.48 10.26
N LYS A 71 1.90 -4.08 10.31
CA LYS A 71 0.78 -4.80 9.72
C LYS A 71 0.51 -4.28 8.31
N LEU A 72 0.38 -5.18 7.35
CA LEU A 72 0.14 -4.86 5.95
C LEU A 72 -1.25 -5.33 5.53
N PHE A 73 -2.01 -4.41 4.97
CA PHE A 73 -3.26 -4.67 4.26
C PHE A 73 -3.03 -4.51 2.76
N GLY A 74 -3.67 -5.36 1.96
CA GLY A 74 -3.48 -5.29 0.52
C GLY A 74 -4.71 -5.76 -0.25
N ARG A 75 -4.98 -5.07 -1.37
CA ARG A 75 -6.13 -5.33 -2.21
C ARG A 75 -5.77 -5.26 -3.68
N CYS A 76 -6.20 -6.25 -4.46
CA CYS A 76 -6.09 -6.23 -5.91
C CYS A 76 -7.40 -5.74 -6.52
N GLU A 77 -7.30 -4.76 -7.43
CA GLU A 77 -8.46 -4.17 -8.11
C GLU A 77 -8.22 -4.12 -9.63
N PRO A 78 -9.29 -4.20 -10.44
CA PRO A 78 -9.16 -4.10 -11.90
C PRO A 78 -8.61 -2.75 -12.36
N LYS A 79 -8.89 -1.69 -11.60
CA LYS A 79 -8.45 -0.31 -11.86
C LYS A 79 -8.11 0.39 -10.56
N ASN A 80 -7.21 1.35 -10.64
CA ASN A 80 -7.00 2.32 -9.57
C ASN A 80 -8.10 3.39 -9.60
N GLY A 81 -8.35 4.07 -8.48
CA GLY A 81 -9.30 5.16 -8.38
C GLY A 81 -9.86 5.37 -6.98
N ILE A 82 -10.76 6.33 -6.88
CA ILE A 82 -11.35 6.79 -5.61
C ILE A 82 -12.12 5.66 -4.90
N GLU A 83 -12.92 4.88 -5.64
CA GLU A 83 -13.70 3.80 -5.05
C GLU A 83 -12.84 2.61 -4.58
N PRO A 84 -11.87 2.08 -5.36
CA PRO A 84 -10.95 1.07 -4.89
C PRO A 84 -10.18 1.48 -3.65
N PHE A 85 -9.69 2.73 -3.61
CA PHE A 85 -9.03 3.26 -2.43
C PHE A 85 -9.98 3.35 -1.23
N GLY A 86 -11.21 3.84 -1.42
CA GLY A 86 -12.23 3.86 -0.37
C GLY A 86 -12.56 2.47 0.20
N ARG A 87 -12.56 1.42 -0.66
CA ARG A 87 -12.73 0.03 -0.20
C ARG A 87 -11.56 -0.43 0.67
N LEU A 88 -10.32 -0.11 0.31
CA LEU A 88 -9.15 -0.43 1.14
C LEU A 88 -9.24 0.27 2.50
N VAL A 89 -9.56 1.59 2.49
CA VAL A 89 -9.76 2.35 3.74
C VAL A 89 -10.85 1.71 4.60
N GLY A 90 -11.99 1.37 4.00
CA GLY A 90 -13.10 0.74 4.72
C GLY A 90 -12.78 -0.65 5.28
N GLU A 91 -11.91 -1.43 4.64
CA GLU A 91 -11.43 -2.71 5.18
C GLU A 91 -10.58 -2.49 6.45
N VAL A 92 -9.62 -1.57 6.38
CA VAL A 92 -8.74 -1.26 7.49
C VAL A 92 -9.51 -0.65 8.67
N MET A 93 -10.34 0.36 8.41
CA MET A 93 -11.07 1.10 9.44
C MET A 93 -12.17 0.29 10.14
N LYS A 94 -12.57 -0.84 9.58
CA LYS A 94 -13.50 -1.80 10.22
C LYS A 94 -12.82 -2.82 11.13
N GLU A 95 -11.51 -2.95 11.01
CA GLU A 95 -10.74 -3.93 11.77
C GLU A 95 -10.18 -3.30 13.05
N GLU A 96 -10.19 -4.05 14.14
CA GLU A 96 -9.51 -3.63 15.36
C GLU A 96 -7.97 -3.71 15.20
N PRO A 97 -7.24 -2.76 15.76
CA PRO A 97 -7.66 -1.70 16.70
C PRO A 97 -8.12 -0.39 16.04
N TYR A 98 -8.14 -0.29 14.73
CA TYR A 98 -8.42 0.97 14.00
C TYR A 98 -9.89 1.40 14.12
N ALA A 99 -10.81 0.45 14.25
CA ALA A 99 -12.24 0.73 14.42
C ALA A 99 -12.55 1.49 15.71
N SER A 100 -11.87 1.15 16.80
CA SER A 100 -12.01 1.78 18.12
C SER A 100 -10.95 2.84 18.40
N ALA A 101 -10.05 3.12 17.45
CA ALA A 101 -8.96 4.06 17.59
C ALA A 101 -9.47 5.49 17.82
N GLU A 102 -8.75 6.26 18.63
CA GLU A 102 -9.00 7.69 18.80
C GLU A 102 -8.71 8.45 17.53
N ARG A 103 -7.61 8.10 16.85
CA ARG A 103 -7.18 8.72 15.61
C ARG A 103 -6.36 7.78 14.73
N VAL A 104 -6.66 7.76 13.42
CA VAL A 104 -5.90 7.00 12.43
C VAL A 104 -5.42 7.94 11.35
N PHE A 105 -4.12 8.19 11.32
CA PHE A 105 -3.47 9.02 10.29
C PHE A 105 -3.20 8.19 9.05
N TRP A 106 -3.72 8.63 7.91
CA TRP A 106 -3.48 8.01 6.61
C TRP A 106 -2.55 8.87 5.78
N ILE A 107 -1.32 8.43 5.60
CA ILE A 107 -0.32 9.11 4.78
C ILE A 107 -0.45 8.60 3.35
N VAL A 108 -0.79 9.50 2.45
CA VAL A 108 -1.01 9.21 1.02
C VAL A 108 -0.20 10.18 0.15
N ASP A 109 0.11 9.76 -1.08
CA ASP A 109 0.67 10.70 -2.05
C ASP A 109 -0.41 11.59 -2.68
N ASN A 110 -0.01 12.47 -3.61
CA ASN A 110 -0.93 13.33 -4.34
C ASN A 110 -1.53 12.64 -5.59
N GLY A 111 -1.67 11.32 -5.56
CA GLY A 111 -2.29 10.55 -6.63
C GLY A 111 -3.76 10.91 -6.87
N SER A 112 -4.26 10.64 -8.07
CA SER A 112 -5.63 10.97 -8.46
C SER A 112 -6.71 10.25 -7.66
N SER A 113 -6.39 9.13 -7.03
CA SER A 113 -7.29 8.28 -6.23
C SER A 113 -7.63 8.86 -4.86
N HIS A 114 -6.79 9.75 -4.32
CA HIS A 114 -6.96 10.36 -3.00
C HIS A 114 -6.76 11.88 -3.00
N ARG A 115 -6.56 12.48 -4.19
CA ARG A 115 -6.38 13.92 -4.34
C ARG A 115 -7.72 14.64 -4.35
N GLY A 116 -7.77 15.76 -3.62
CA GLY A 116 -8.86 16.72 -3.63
C GLY A 116 -9.72 16.71 -2.36
N GLU A 117 -10.24 17.89 -2.02
CA GLU A 117 -11.06 18.12 -0.83
C GLU A 117 -12.30 17.18 -0.77
N ALA A 118 -12.88 16.85 -1.92
CA ALA A 118 -14.06 15.99 -1.98
C ALA A 118 -13.75 14.56 -1.50
N CYS A 119 -12.56 14.04 -1.79
CA CYS A 119 -12.14 12.73 -1.30
C CYS A 119 -11.89 12.77 0.22
N VAL A 120 -11.19 13.79 0.69
CA VAL A 120 -10.94 14.01 2.13
C VAL A 120 -12.25 14.10 2.89
N LYS A 121 -13.15 15.01 2.48
CA LYS A 121 -14.45 15.21 3.14
C LYS A 121 -15.32 13.95 3.16
N ARG A 122 -15.26 13.14 2.10
CA ARG A 122 -15.99 11.88 2.05
C ARG A 122 -15.44 10.86 3.05
N LEU A 123 -14.12 10.64 3.06
CA LEU A 123 -13.49 9.67 3.93
C LEU A 123 -13.56 10.08 5.41
N GLU A 124 -13.29 11.35 5.72
CA GLU A 124 -13.40 11.86 7.09
C GLU A 124 -14.85 11.96 7.56
N GLY A 125 -15.81 12.10 6.65
CA GLY A 125 -17.24 12.06 6.96
C GLY A 125 -17.75 10.64 7.23
N GLU A 126 -17.19 9.62 6.54
CA GLU A 126 -17.50 8.21 6.76
C GLU A 126 -16.79 7.67 8.02
N TRP A 127 -15.55 8.15 8.27
CA TRP A 127 -14.69 7.72 9.37
C TRP A 127 -14.22 8.94 10.18
N PRO A 128 -14.94 9.36 11.24
CA PRO A 128 -14.62 10.58 11.99
C PRO A 128 -13.24 10.55 12.67
N ASN A 129 -12.71 9.38 12.97
CA ASN A 129 -11.39 9.17 13.55
C ASN A 129 -10.26 9.10 12.51
N LEU A 130 -10.57 9.14 11.21
CA LEU A 130 -9.59 9.17 10.14
C LEU A 130 -9.06 10.60 9.90
N ARG A 131 -7.75 10.72 9.67
CA ARG A 131 -7.08 11.96 9.23
C ARG A 131 -6.21 11.69 8.02
N LEU A 132 -6.56 12.29 6.88
CA LEU A 132 -5.82 12.10 5.64
C LEU A 132 -4.68 13.13 5.53
N ILE A 133 -3.46 12.64 5.44
CA ILE A 133 -2.23 13.45 5.36
C ILE A 133 -1.60 13.25 3.99
N HIS A 134 -1.61 14.31 3.18
CA HIS A 134 -1.00 14.29 1.87
C HIS A 134 0.50 14.59 1.95
N LEU A 135 1.29 13.82 1.19
CA LEU A 135 2.70 14.12 1.00
C LEU A 135 2.88 15.43 0.23
N PRO A 136 3.97 16.18 0.47
CA PRO A 136 4.33 17.29 -0.40
C PRO A 136 4.48 16.84 -1.85
N THR A 137 4.17 17.74 -2.79
CA THR A 137 4.33 17.46 -4.22
C THR A 137 5.77 17.04 -4.52
N HIS A 138 5.96 15.99 -5.31
CA HIS A 138 7.25 15.39 -5.64
C HIS A 138 8.04 14.76 -4.48
N ALA A 139 7.40 14.48 -3.36
CA ALA A 139 8.04 13.90 -2.18
C ALA A 139 7.60 12.45 -1.90
N SER A 140 7.25 11.68 -2.93
CA SER A 140 6.86 10.26 -2.80
C SER A 140 7.96 9.37 -2.18
N TRP A 141 9.22 9.81 -2.22
CA TRP A 141 10.35 9.17 -1.56
C TRP A 141 10.28 9.25 -0.01
N LEU A 142 9.46 10.14 0.54
CA LEU A 142 9.18 10.24 1.98
C LEU A 142 8.22 9.15 2.48
N LYS A 143 7.58 8.38 1.60
CA LYS A 143 6.82 7.20 2.05
C LYS A 143 7.76 6.24 2.78
N ALA A 144 7.33 5.73 3.93
CA ALA A 144 8.05 4.67 4.62
C ALA A 144 8.13 3.45 3.71
N ARG A 145 9.20 3.37 2.95
CA ARG A 145 9.61 2.09 2.37
C ARG A 145 10.05 1.22 3.54
N SER A 146 9.44 0.07 3.69
CA SER A 146 9.70 -0.85 4.79
C SER A 146 11.21 -0.96 5.06
N ARG A 147 11.69 -0.31 6.10
CA ARG A 147 13.07 -0.50 6.60
C ARG A 147 13.28 -1.91 7.14
N SER A 148 12.22 -2.71 7.18
CA SER A 148 12.26 -4.08 7.71
C SER A 148 13.01 -5.08 6.82
N THR A 149 13.16 -4.82 5.52
CA THR A 149 13.87 -5.76 4.63
C THR A 149 15.39 -5.70 4.75
N SER A 150 15.98 -4.61 5.27
CA SER A 150 17.43 -4.51 5.44
C SER A 150 17.97 -5.12 6.75
N ARG A 151 17.13 -5.36 7.74
CA ARG A 151 17.55 -5.99 9.03
C ARG A 151 17.55 -7.50 9.02
N TRP A 152 16.87 -8.14 8.04
CA TRP A 152 16.80 -9.60 7.95
C TRP A 152 18.00 -10.25 7.28
N CYS A 153 18.83 -9.50 6.54
CA CYS A 153 20.01 -10.02 5.85
C CYS A 153 21.33 -9.92 6.61
N SER A 154 21.38 -9.28 7.78
CA SER A 154 22.63 -9.07 8.53
C SER A 154 22.77 -9.88 9.83
N GLY A 155 21.96 -10.88 10.04
CA GLY A 155 21.98 -11.70 11.25
C GLY A 155 22.12 -13.19 10.98
N ARG A 156 23.24 -13.61 10.39
CA ARG A 156 23.86 -14.94 10.61
C ARG A 156 25.27 -14.96 10.03
N SER A 157 26.22 -14.74 10.87
CA SER A 157 27.56 -15.34 10.77
C SER A 157 27.77 -16.09 12.06
#